data_eced722c11520800ef4cfed26bc597b5
#
_entry.id   eced722c11520800ef4cfed26bc597b5
#
_cell.length_a   1.000
_cell.length_b   1.000
_cell.length_c   1.000
_cell.angle_alpha   90.00
_cell.angle_beta   90.00
_cell.angle_gamma   90.00
#
_symmetry.space_group_name_H-M   'P 1'
#
loop_
_entity.id
_entity.type
_entity.pdbx_description
1 polymer ?
#
loop_
_entity_poly.entity_id
_entity_poly.type
_entity_poly.pdbx_seq_one_letter_code
_entity_poly.pdbx_strand_id
1 'polypeptide(L)'
;MSDLYVVSPSTKKYAWGQRTFVVKEKLSIDILYIENSESRVVAIGGGAVIDAAKIIAKDRLVCFPTTASGSSLSNHSVIWDGTVKKSHPSRRADVVEVNDDYCVGLSDEVKFNTRVDVWAHAIDTLYSKRATKESKKLSEHILERLSDKNMSVADLVHVGNKGGELIAMVPTTLLHGLSYPLTGLYDISHGYAMSMAIQGLCDTLELDADKWFDHTTLTQRNINLCAKIPEDYSKSNLLTEMLKYDKIKDFKLGHKITGAVISQLFGM
;
A
#
# COMPACT_ATOMS: atom_id res chain seq x y z
N MET A 1 -5.70 -8.20 32.45
CA MET A 1 -5.08 -8.86 31.30
C MET A 1 -4.04 -7.91 30.71
N SER A 2 -2.84 -8.41 30.40
CA SER A 2 -1.79 -7.60 29.74
C SER A 2 -2.12 -7.41 28.27
N ASP A 3 -1.72 -6.25 27.72
CA ASP A 3 -1.88 -5.96 26.29
C ASP A 3 -1.05 -6.96 25.45
N LEU A 4 -1.56 -7.35 24.27
CA LEU A 4 -0.77 -8.06 23.28
C LEU A 4 -0.11 -7.03 22.35
N TYR A 5 1.20 -7.11 22.20
CA TYR A 5 1.95 -6.29 21.24
C TYR A 5 2.14 -7.05 19.94
N VAL A 6 1.65 -6.51 18.83
CA VAL A 6 1.87 -7.03 17.48
C VAL A 6 2.97 -6.21 16.84
N VAL A 7 4.07 -6.86 16.46
CA VAL A 7 5.30 -6.18 16.03
C VAL A 7 5.96 -6.92 14.86
N SER A 8 6.87 -6.24 14.15
CA SER A 8 7.81 -6.87 13.22
C SER A 8 9.13 -7.24 13.94
N PRO A 9 10.03 -8.01 13.32
CA PRO A 9 11.36 -8.23 13.87
C PRO A 9 12.12 -6.94 14.17
N SER A 10 11.99 -5.91 13.33
CA SER A 10 12.65 -4.61 13.51
C SER A 10 12.05 -3.75 14.62
N THR A 11 10.75 -3.89 14.89
CA THR A 11 10.04 -3.10 15.92
C THR A 11 9.86 -3.85 17.24
N LYS A 12 10.25 -5.14 17.32
CA LYS A 12 10.15 -5.95 18.53
C LYS A 12 10.85 -5.33 19.75
N LYS A 13 11.92 -4.59 19.52
CA LYS A 13 12.66 -3.87 20.58
C LYS A 13 11.80 -2.89 21.37
N TYR A 14 10.76 -2.33 20.76
CA TYR A 14 9.85 -1.36 21.42
C TYR A 14 8.79 -2.04 22.32
N ALA A 15 8.64 -3.36 22.21
CA ALA A 15 7.73 -4.17 23.02
C ALA A 15 8.50 -5.07 24.02
N TRP A 16 9.72 -4.66 24.40
CA TRP A 16 10.56 -5.46 25.29
C TRP A 16 9.88 -5.73 26.64
N GLY A 17 9.91 -6.99 27.09
CA GLY A 17 9.25 -7.42 28.32
C GLY A 17 7.73 -7.61 28.22
N GLN A 18 7.12 -7.36 27.07
CA GLN A 18 5.68 -7.51 26.83
C GLN A 18 5.35 -8.85 26.13
N ARG A 19 4.08 -9.27 26.22
CA ARG A 19 3.55 -10.38 25.43
C ARG A 19 3.49 -9.96 23.96
N THR A 20 4.18 -10.68 23.06
CA THR A 20 4.33 -10.25 21.67
C THR A 20 3.86 -11.30 20.68
N PHE A 21 3.23 -10.83 19.58
CA PHE A 21 3.01 -11.57 18.34
C PHE A 21 3.88 -10.95 17.24
N VAL A 22 4.76 -11.74 16.63
CA VAL A 22 5.74 -11.22 15.66
C VAL A 22 5.33 -11.58 14.24
N VAL A 23 5.04 -10.56 13.44
CA VAL A 23 4.76 -10.68 12.01
C VAL A 23 6.08 -10.58 11.24
N LYS A 24 6.51 -11.67 10.59
CA LYS A 24 7.83 -11.76 9.91
C LYS A 24 7.75 -11.46 8.42
N GLU A 25 6.63 -11.79 7.79
CA GLU A 25 6.45 -11.82 6.34
C GLU A 25 5.06 -11.33 5.94
N LYS A 26 4.65 -11.62 4.70
CA LYS A 26 3.29 -11.41 4.24
C LYS A 26 2.31 -12.15 5.17
N LEU A 27 1.22 -11.49 5.52
CA LEU A 27 0.24 -12.04 6.45
C LEU A 27 -0.54 -13.18 5.79
N SER A 28 -0.31 -14.44 6.24
CA SER A 28 -1.05 -15.61 5.75
C SER A 28 -2.53 -15.56 6.13
N ILE A 29 -3.38 -16.18 5.31
CA ILE A 29 -4.81 -16.39 5.61
C ILE A 29 -5.02 -17.13 6.96
N ASP A 30 -4.04 -17.89 7.42
CA ASP A 30 -4.11 -18.62 8.70
C ASP A 30 -4.28 -17.69 9.91
N ILE A 31 -3.99 -16.39 9.77
CA ILE A 31 -4.24 -15.41 10.82
C ILE A 31 -5.72 -15.37 11.26
N LEU A 32 -6.64 -15.77 10.38
CA LEU A 32 -8.07 -15.80 10.67
C LEU A 32 -8.44 -16.81 11.77
N TYR A 33 -7.60 -17.83 12.04
CA TYR A 33 -7.81 -18.75 13.17
C TYR A 33 -7.73 -18.08 14.54
N ILE A 34 -7.11 -16.90 14.62
CA ILE A 34 -6.99 -16.12 15.86
C ILE A 34 -7.72 -14.78 15.75
N GLU A 35 -8.70 -14.66 14.83
CA GLU A 35 -9.52 -13.47 14.69
C GLU A 35 -10.28 -13.17 15.99
N ASN A 36 -10.29 -11.89 16.39
CA ASN A 36 -10.96 -11.40 17.61
C ASN A 36 -10.57 -12.15 18.89
N SER A 37 -9.35 -12.68 18.97
CA SER A 37 -8.89 -13.47 20.13
C SER A 37 -8.43 -12.63 21.32
N GLU A 38 -8.07 -11.34 21.09
CA GLU A 38 -7.41 -10.50 22.08
C GLU A 38 -8.20 -9.22 22.35
N SER A 39 -8.49 -8.97 23.64
CA SER A 39 -9.27 -7.79 24.04
C SER A 39 -8.53 -6.48 23.82
N ARG A 40 -7.20 -6.45 24.05
CA ARG A 40 -6.39 -5.23 23.91
C ARG A 40 -5.12 -5.52 23.13
N VAL A 41 -4.95 -4.80 22.02
CA VAL A 41 -3.82 -4.97 21.11
C VAL A 41 -3.12 -3.64 20.86
N VAL A 42 -1.80 -3.65 20.91
CA VAL A 42 -0.93 -2.54 20.53
C VAL A 42 -0.09 -2.97 19.33
N ALA A 43 -0.22 -2.29 18.20
CA ALA A 43 0.53 -2.57 16.98
C ALA A 43 1.66 -1.54 16.80
N ILE A 44 2.90 -2.01 16.61
CA ILE A 44 4.04 -1.15 16.28
C ILE A 44 4.71 -1.70 15.02
N GLY A 45 4.47 -1.09 13.86
CA GLY A 45 5.04 -1.59 12.61
C GLY A 45 4.38 -1.07 11.35
N GLY A 46 4.74 -1.70 10.23
CA GLY A 46 4.17 -1.41 8.91
C GLY A 46 2.82 -2.09 8.67
N GLY A 47 2.34 -2.01 7.42
CA GLY A 47 0.99 -2.46 7.04
C GLY A 47 0.65 -3.88 7.47
N ALA A 48 1.53 -4.87 7.25
CA ALA A 48 1.25 -6.26 7.63
C ALA A 48 1.10 -6.45 9.15
N VAL A 49 1.88 -5.71 9.96
CA VAL A 49 1.76 -5.72 11.43
C VAL A 49 0.41 -5.16 11.87
N ILE A 50 0.02 -4.03 11.27
CA ILE A 50 -1.25 -3.37 11.58
C ILE A 50 -2.42 -4.24 11.12
N ASP A 51 -2.34 -4.84 9.94
CA ASP A 51 -3.38 -5.72 9.41
C ASP A 51 -3.57 -6.97 10.29
N ALA A 52 -2.48 -7.57 10.79
CA ALA A 52 -2.55 -8.65 11.76
C ALA A 52 -3.25 -8.18 13.06
N ALA A 53 -2.84 -7.04 13.59
CA ALA A 53 -3.40 -6.49 14.81
C ALA A 53 -4.91 -6.18 14.70
N LYS A 54 -5.36 -5.68 13.54
CA LYS A 54 -6.78 -5.42 13.24
C LYS A 54 -7.63 -6.68 13.26
N ILE A 55 -7.06 -7.81 12.79
CA ILE A 55 -7.73 -9.12 12.81
C ILE A 55 -7.76 -9.68 14.24
N ILE A 56 -6.65 -9.60 14.97
CA ILE A 56 -6.51 -10.19 16.31
C ILE A 56 -7.34 -9.43 17.35
N ALA A 57 -7.43 -8.10 17.23
CA ALA A 57 -8.03 -7.23 18.23
C ALA A 57 -9.56 -7.36 18.28
N LYS A 58 -10.10 -7.72 19.46
CA LYS A 58 -11.53 -7.76 19.72
C LYS A 58 -12.09 -6.41 20.17
N ASP A 59 -11.54 -5.82 21.23
CA ASP A 59 -12.16 -4.67 21.90
C ASP A 59 -11.39 -3.38 21.64
N ARG A 60 -10.08 -3.32 21.89
CA ARG A 60 -9.27 -2.11 21.75
C ARG A 60 -8.01 -2.34 20.93
N LEU A 61 -7.79 -1.46 19.95
CA LEU A 61 -6.61 -1.45 19.08
C LEU A 61 -5.95 -0.07 19.07
N VAL A 62 -4.67 -0.03 19.49
CA VAL A 62 -3.81 1.15 19.37
C VAL A 62 -2.73 0.85 18.33
N CYS A 63 -2.55 1.74 17.36
CA CYS A 63 -1.57 1.58 16.29
C CYS A 63 -0.52 2.68 16.31
N PHE A 64 0.74 2.26 16.22
CA PHE A 64 1.91 3.11 15.95
C PHE A 64 2.49 2.72 14.58
N PRO A 65 1.94 3.28 13.47
CA PRO A 65 2.42 2.97 12.14
C PRO A 65 3.84 3.48 11.92
N THR A 66 4.70 2.62 11.34
CA THR A 66 6.08 2.97 10.99
C THR A 66 6.29 3.17 9.50
N THR A 67 5.26 2.89 8.70
CA THR A 67 5.23 3.10 7.24
C THR A 67 3.92 3.74 6.83
N ALA A 68 3.90 4.42 5.69
CA ALA A 68 2.74 5.17 5.21
C ALA A 68 1.67 4.30 4.52
N SER A 69 1.49 3.05 4.93
CA SER A 69 0.56 2.10 4.30
C SER A 69 -0.93 2.46 4.43
N GLY A 70 -1.29 3.33 5.37
CA GLY A 70 -2.70 3.67 5.64
C GLY A 70 -3.52 2.56 6.32
N SER A 71 -2.93 1.39 6.60
CA SER A 71 -3.66 0.22 7.15
C SER A 71 -4.41 0.53 8.44
N SER A 72 -3.90 1.44 9.29
CA SER A 72 -4.53 1.81 10.58
C SER A 72 -5.96 2.34 10.42
N LEU A 73 -6.24 3.09 9.36
CA LEU A 73 -7.51 3.77 9.13
C LEU A 73 -8.33 3.16 7.97
N SER A 74 -7.79 2.15 7.30
CA SER A 74 -8.57 1.35 6.34
C SER A 74 -9.53 0.39 7.08
N ASN A 75 -10.63 0.01 6.42
CA ASN A 75 -11.61 -0.95 6.95
C ASN A 75 -11.38 -2.38 6.43
N HIS A 76 -10.20 -2.66 5.90
CA HIS A 76 -9.79 -3.97 5.41
C HIS A 76 -8.36 -4.29 5.83
N SER A 77 -8.08 -5.55 6.04
CA SER A 77 -6.74 -6.10 6.21
C SER A 77 -6.34 -6.89 4.97
N VAL A 78 -5.07 -6.81 4.60
CA VAL A 78 -4.50 -7.59 3.50
C VAL A 78 -3.98 -8.92 4.04
N ILE A 79 -4.48 -10.02 3.48
CA ILE A 79 -4.02 -11.38 3.77
C ILE A 79 -3.68 -12.10 2.47
N TRP A 80 -2.87 -13.14 2.57
CA TRP A 80 -2.40 -13.91 1.42
C TRP A 80 -2.81 -15.38 1.55
N ASP A 81 -3.37 -15.93 0.47
CA ASP A 81 -3.66 -17.33 0.29
C ASP A 81 -2.71 -17.84 -0.80
N GLY A 82 -1.57 -18.37 -0.39
CA GLY A 82 -0.46 -18.59 -1.31
C GLY A 82 0.01 -17.30 -1.98
N THR A 83 -0.08 -17.22 -3.30
CA THR A 83 0.27 -16.05 -4.12
C THR A 83 -0.89 -15.07 -4.34
N VAL A 84 -2.09 -15.42 -3.87
CA VAL A 84 -3.31 -14.64 -4.10
C VAL A 84 -3.51 -13.64 -2.96
N LYS A 85 -3.50 -12.34 -3.28
CA LYS A 85 -3.84 -11.25 -2.36
C LYS A 85 -5.34 -11.20 -2.13
N LYS A 86 -5.76 -11.26 -0.87
CA LYS A 86 -7.17 -11.11 -0.45
C LYS A 86 -7.33 -9.91 0.47
N SER A 87 -8.47 -9.25 0.36
CA SER A 87 -8.92 -8.18 1.26
C SER A 87 -9.94 -8.76 2.24
N HIS A 88 -9.61 -8.79 3.52
CA HIS A 88 -10.49 -9.24 4.59
C HIS A 88 -11.11 -8.03 5.30
N PRO A 89 -12.44 -7.92 5.42
CA PRO A 89 -13.07 -6.86 6.21
C PRO A 89 -12.55 -6.87 7.65
N SER A 90 -12.13 -5.74 8.15
CA SER A 90 -11.57 -5.63 9.49
C SER A 90 -11.86 -4.26 10.09
N ARG A 91 -11.72 -4.15 11.41
CA ARG A 91 -11.90 -2.89 12.13
C ARG A 91 -10.82 -1.87 11.75
N ARG A 92 -11.06 -0.60 12.03
CA ARG A 92 -10.04 0.44 12.13
C ARG A 92 -9.41 0.45 13.51
N ALA A 93 -8.24 1.06 13.64
CA ALA A 93 -7.67 1.35 14.94
C ALA A 93 -8.55 2.36 15.70
N ASP A 94 -8.64 2.18 17.02
CA ASP A 94 -9.33 3.13 17.91
C ASP A 94 -8.44 4.35 18.17
N VAL A 95 -7.12 4.13 18.21
CA VAL A 95 -6.12 5.18 18.39
C VAL A 95 -4.99 4.95 17.39
N VAL A 96 -4.59 6.02 16.70
CA VAL A 96 -3.44 6.02 15.80
C VAL A 96 -2.50 7.13 16.22
N GLU A 97 -1.29 6.77 16.61
CA GLU A 97 -0.24 7.72 16.97
C GLU A 97 0.98 7.53 16.07
N VAL A 98 1.49 8.61 15.50
CA VAL A 98 2.76 8.60 14.77
C VAL A 98 3.85 9.01 15.74
N ASN A 99 4.81 8.12 15.94
CA ASN A 99 5.95 8.35 16.82
C ASN A 99 7.22 8.38 15.98
N ASP A 100 7.92 9.51 15.98
CA ASP A 100 9.13 9.73 15.17
C ASP A 100 10.21 8.68 15.48
N ASP A 101 10.37 8.28 16.75
CA ASP A 101 11.36 7.27 17.16
C ASP A 101 11.10 5.90 16.55
N TYR A 102 9.84 5.58 16.20
CA TYR A 102 9.47 4.33 15.57
C TYR A 102 9.63 4.38 14.05
N CYS A 103 9.71 5.59 13.48
CA CYS A 103 9.87 5.83 12.05
C CYS A 103 11.33 5.92 11.59
N VAL A 104 12.31 5.90 12.52
CA VAL A 104 13.73 5.97 12.19
C VAL A 104 14.26 4.67 11.57
N GLY A 105 15.26 4.79 10.72
CA GLY A 105 15.97 3.63 10.16
C GLY A 105 15.25 2.92 9.01
N LEU A 106 14.19 3.50 8.44
CA LEU A 106 13.62 2.99 7.20
C LEU A 106 14.59 3.22 6.04
N SER A 107 14.79 2.17 5.23
CA SER A 107 15.58 2.31 4.00
C SER A 107 14.89 3.25 3.01
N ASP A 108 15.69 3.87 2.12
CA ASP A 108 15.13 4.75 1.08
C ASP A 108 14.19 3.99 0.13
N GLU A 109 14.40 2.69 -0.03
CA GLU A 109 13.49 1.83 -0.78
C GLU A 109 12.11 1.74 -0.11
N VAL A 110 12.05 1.53 1.21
CA VAL A 110 10.78 1.47 1.95
C VAL A 110 10.09 2.83 1.94
N LYS A 111 10.84 3.93 2.12
CA LYS A 111 10.30 5.30 2.03
C LYS A 111 9.68 5.56 0.66
N PHE A 112 10.40 5.22 -0.42
CA PHE A 112 9.90 5.36 -1.78
C PHE A 112 8.65 4.52 -2.02
N ASN A 113 8.68 3.23 -1.68
CA ASN A 113 7.57 2.31 -1.89
C ASN A 113 6.29 2.75 -1.18
N THR A 114 6.41 3.22 0.06
CA THR A 114 5.25 3.71 0.82
C THR A 114 4.75 5.05 0.29
N ARG A 115 5.64 5.92 -0.22
CA ARG A 115 5.25 7.16 -0.90
C ARG A 115 4.46 6.89 -2.18
N VAL A 116 4.91 5.93 -2.99
CA VAL A 116 4.18 5.48 -4.18
C VAL A 116 2.80 4.93 -3.82
N ASP A 117 2.71 4.15 -2.75
CA ASP A 117 1.45 3.57 -2.29
C ASP A 117 0.43 4.67 -1.91
N VAL A 118 0.86 5.67 -1.15
CA VAL A 118 0.01 6.81 -0.79
C VAL A 118 -0.42 7.62 -2.02
N TRP A 119 0.50 7.86 -2.94
CA TRP A 119 0.20 8.53 -4.22
C TRP A 119 -0.83 7.73 -5.02
N ALA A 120 -0.65 6.42 -5.10
CA ALA A 120 -1.56 5.53 -5.81
C ALA A 120 -2.97 5.52 -5.18
N HIS A 121 -3.09 5.54 -3.84
CA HIS A 121 -4.38 5.71 -3.17
C HIS A 121 -5.09 6.97 -3.62
N ALA A 122 -4.36 8.09 -3.69
CA ALA A 122 -4.94 9.37 -4.09
C ALA A 122 -5.35 9.40 -5.57
N ILE A 123 -4.51 8.91 -6.48
CA ILE A 123 -4.79 8.85 -7.92
C ILE A 123 -5.92 7.87 -8.22
N ASP A 124 -5.87 6.66 -7.67
CA ASP A 124 -6.94 5.67 -7.86
C ASP A 124 -8.29 6.23 -7.41
N THR A 125 -8.33 6.94 -6.29
CA THR A 125 -9.57 7.58 -5.80
C THR A 125 -10.00 8.75 -6.68
N LEU A 126 -9.09 9.66 -7.04
CA LEU A 126 -9.41 10.87 -7.83
C LEU A 126 -10.05 10.52 -9.18
N TYR A 127 -9.56 9.46 -9.81
CA TYR A 127 -10.04 8.97 -11.10
C TYR A 127 -11.02 7.79 -11.01
N SER A 128 -11.44 7.39 -9.81
CA SER A 128 -12.47 6.37 -9.64
C SER A 128 -13.83 6.84 -10.12
N LYS A 129 -14.61 5.94 -10.72
CA LYS A 129 -16.03 6.15 -11.03
C LYS A 129 -16.87 6.33 -9.75
N ARG A 130 -16.38 5.84 -8.60
CA ARG A 130 -17.04 5.90 -7.29
C ARG A 130 -16.62 7.12 -6.47
N ALA A 131 -15.74 7.98 -7.00
CA ALA A 131 -15.25 9.15 -6.27
C ALA A 131 -16.37 10.14 -5.93
N THR A 132 -16.44 10.52 -4.66
CA THR A 132 -17.32 11.58 -4.15
C THR A 132 -16.58 12.92 -4.16
N LYS A 133 -17.31 14.02 -3.93
CA LYS A 133 -16.68 15.36 -3.79
C LYS A 133 -15.70 15.38 -2.62
N GLU A 134 -16.05 14.72 -1.51
CA GLU A 134 -15.22 14.64 -0.30
C GLU A 134 -13.94 13.85 -0.55
N SER A 135 -14.06 12.64 -1.13
CA SER A 135 -12.89 11.81 -1.43
C SER A 135 -11.94 12.45 -2.44
N LYS A 136 -12.47 13.19 -3.44
CA LYS A 136 -11.62 13.95 -4.37
C LYS A 136 -10.84 15.05 -3.67
N LYS A 137 -11.51 15.85 -2.80
CA LYS A 137 -10.84 16.90 -2.02
C LYS A 137 -9.73 16.32 -1.13
N LEU A 138 -9.97 15.15 -0.52
CA LEU A 138 -8.94 14.50 0.29
C LEU A 138 -7.80 13.96 -0.59
N SER A 139 -8.08 13.43 -1.78
CA SER A 139 -7.05 13.01 -2.75
C SER A 139 -6.17 14.19 -3.19
N GLU A 140 -6.77 15.33 -3.55
CA GLU A 140 -6.05 16.54 -3.93
C GLU A 140 -5.14 17.04 -2.81
N HIS A 141 -5.64 17.04 -1.56
CA HIS A 141 -4.84 17.40 -0.40
C HIS A 141 -3.64 16.45 -0.20
N ILE A 142 -3.83 15.13 -0.34
CA ILE A 142 -2.75 14.15 -0.26
C ILE A 142 -1.70 14.41 -1.34
N LEU A 143 -2.12 14.62 -2.60
CA LEU A 143 -1.21 14.90 -3.72
C LEU A 143 -0.43 16.19 -3.54
N GLU A 144 -1.06 17.23 -2.98
CA GLU A 144 -0.39 18.47 -2.62
C GLU A 144 0.67 18.25 -1.55
N ARG A 145 0.35 17.53 -0.48
CA ARG A 145 1.34 17.19 0.57
C ARG A 145 2.51 16.37 0.01
N LEU A 146 2.26 15.42 -0.87
CA LEU A 146 3.29 14.60 -1.50
C LEU A 146 4.19 15.39 -2.47
N SER A 147 3.85 16.61 -2.87
CA SER A 147 4.76 17.46 -3.68
C SER A 147 6.00 17.90 -2.91
N ASP A 148 5.98 17.89 -1.57
CA ASP A 148 7.19 18.01 -0.77
C ASP A 148 7.98 16.68 -0.81
N LYS A 149 8.98 16.61 -1.68
CA LYS A 149 9.83 15.43 -1.85
C LYS A 149 10.74 15.16 -0.64
N ASN A 150 10.97 16.16 0.20
CA ASN A 150 11.85 16.11 1.36
C ASN A 150 11.11 15.89 2.68
N MET A 151 9.80 15.61 2.62
CA MET A 151 9.01 15.41 3.84
C MET A 151 9.61 14.32 4.73
N SER A 152 9.52 14.50 6.04
CA SER A 152 9.97 13.52 7.02
C SER A 152 9.19 12.19 6.88
N VAL A 153 9.76 11.09 7.40
CA VAL A 153 9.05 9.80 7.40
C VAL A 153 7.77 9.89 8.22
N ALA A 154 7.79 10.57 9.35
CA ALA A 154 6.62 10.76 10.19
C ALA A 154 5.51 11.54 9.46
N ASP A 155 5.88 12.63 8.75
CA ASP A 155 4.92 13.37 7.90
C ASP A 155 4.34 12.48 6.81
N LEU A 156 5.18 11.66 6.16
CA LEU A 156 4.73 10.71 5.15
C LEU A 156 3.74 9.69 5.75
N VAL A 157 3.98 9.22 6.98
CA VAL A 157 3.06 8.32 7.70
C VAL A 157 1.74 9.03 8.02
N HIS A 158 1.77 10.30 8.43
CA HIS A 158 0.54 11.09 8.62
C HIS A 158 -0.27 11.20 7.32
N VAL A 159 0.40 11.49 6.19
CA VAL A 159 -0.25 11.52 4.87
C VAL A 159 -0.77 10.14 4.47
N GLY A 160 -0.02 9.07 4.78
CA GLY A 160 -0.44 7.68 4.56
C GLY A 160 -1.70 7.30 5.33
N ASN A 161 -1.86 7.78 6.56
CA ASN A 161 -3.10 7.58 7.33
C ASN A 161 -4.31 8.22 6.62
N LYS A 162 -4.14 9.39 5.97
CA LYS A 162 -5.17 9.98 5.10
C LYS A 162 -5.46 9.12 3.86
N GLY A 163 -4.44 8.46 3.30
CA GLY A 163 -4.63 7.43 2.28
C GLY A 163 -5.50 6.27 2.78
N GLY A 164 -5.31 5.83 4.02
CA GLY A 164 -6.17 4.82 4.67
C GLY A 164 -7.64 5.25 4.79
N GLU A 165 -7.90 6.51 5.14
CA GLU A 165 -9.25 7.09 5.13
C GLU A 165 -9.85 7.06 3.72
N LEU A 166 -9.05 7.39 2.68
CA LEU A 166 -9.50 7.37 1.29
C LEU A 166 -9.96 5.98 0.84
N ILE A 167 -9.13 4.95 1.05
CA ILE A 167 -9.48 3.58 0.61
C ILE A 167 -10.64 2.99 1.40
N ALA A 168 -10.96 3.54 2.55
CA ALA A 168 -12.15 3.21 3.29
C ALA A 168 -13.42 3.88 2.72
N MET A 169 -13.29 5.02 2.03
CA MET A 169 -14.37 5.70 1.32
C MET A 169 -14.57 5.14 -0.08
N VAL A 170 -13.46 4.92 -0.80
CA VAL A 170 -13.44 4.50 -2.22
C VAL A 170 -12.42 3.38 -2.39
N PRO A 171 -12.84 2.17 -2.79
CA PRO A 171 -11.91 1.08 -3.04
C PRO A 171 -10.83 1.45 -4.06
N THR A 172 -9.63 0.93 -3.87
CA THR A 172 -8.53 1.06 -4.83
C THR A 172 -8.90 0.48 -6.20
N THR A 173 -8.32 1.01 -7.27
CA THR A 173 -8.70 0.68 -8.65
C THR A 173 -7.50 0.23 -9.50
N LEU A 174 -7.08 1.03 -10.48
CA LEU A 174 -6.16 0.66 -11.55
C LEU A 174 -4.77 0.28 -11.03
N LEU A 175 -4.09 1.21 -10.33
CA LEU A 175 -2.70 1.02 -9.93
C LEU A 175 -2.52 -0.19 -9.01
N HIS A 176 -3.44 -0.33 -8.07
CA HIS A 176 -3.45 -1.48 -7.18
C HIS A 176 -3.77 -2.78 -7.92
N GLY A 177 -4.72 -2.76 -8.86
CA GLY A 177 -5.03 -3.92 -9.69
C GLY A 177 -3.84 -4.38 -10.54
N LEU A 178 -3.09 -3.44 -11.11
CA LEU A 178 -1.88 -3.73 -11.90
C LEU A 178 -0.74 -4.33 -11.05
N SER A 179 -0.61 -3.92 -9.80
CA SER A 179 0.48 -4.37 -8.93
C SER A 179 0.31 -5.79 -8.38
N TYR A 180 -0.91 -6.30 -8.25
CA TYR A 180 -1.17 -7.58 -7.57
C TYR A 180 -0.49 -8.79 -8.21
N PRO A 181 -0.54 -8.99 -9.54
CA PRO A 181 0.19 -10.09 -10.17
C PRO A 181 1.69 -10.00 -9.96
N LEU A 182 2.26 -8.80 -10.06
CA LEU A 182 3.69 -8.56 -9.86
C LEU A 182 4.13 -8.90 -8.43
N THR A 183 3.33 -8.50 -7.45
CA THR A 183 3.62 -8.79 -6.05
C THR A 183 3.38 -10.27 -5.70
N GLY A 184 2.33 -10.87 -6.24
CA GLY A 184 1.96 -12.26 -5.95
C GLY A 184 2.87 -13.29 -6.60
N LEU A 185 3.21 -13.10 -7.88
CA LEU A 185 3.96 -14.07 -8.67
C LEU A 185 5.49 -13.89 -8.58
N TYR A 186 5.96 -12.64 -8.48
CA TYR A 186 7.39 -12.31 -8.56
C TYR A 186 7.96 -11.72 -7.28
N ASP A 187 7.17 -11.68 -6.20
CA ASP A 187 7.58 -11.11 -4.91
C ASP A 187 8.11 -9.67 -4.98
N ILE A 188 7.61 -8.92 -5.96
CA ILE A 188 7.93 -7.50 -6.12
C ILE A 188 7.12 -6.72 -5.08
N SER A 189 7.78 -5.88 -4.29
CA SER A 189 7.09 -5.07 -3.27
C SER A 189 5.98 -4.21 -3.90
N HIS A 190 4.86 -4.06 -3.19
CA HIS A 190 3.63 -3.46 -3.73
C HIS A 190 3.84 -2.06 -4.32
N GLY A 191 4.48 -1.16 -3.54
CA GLY A 191 4.77 0.19 -4.02
C GLY A 191 5.72 0.19 -5.22
N TYR A 192 6.69 -0.74 -5.25
CA TYR A 192 7.61 -0.87 -6.37
C TYR A 192 6.87 -1.35 -7.63
N ALA A 193 5.97 -2.32 -7.51
CA ALA A 193 5.14 -2.78 -8.62
C ALA A 193 4.25 -1.65 -9.18
N MET A 194 3.70 -0.78 -8.33
CA MET A 194 2.91 0.38 -8.78
C MET A 194 3.76 1.46 -9.45
N SER A 195 5.03 1.63 -9.05
CA SER A 195 5.90 2.66 -9.62
C SER A 195 6.12 2.50 -11.12
N MET A 196 6.01 1.28 -11.65
CA MET A 196 6.12 1.00 -13.09
C MET A 196 5.06 1.72 -13.92
N ALA A 197 3.90 1.96 -13.35
CA ALA A 197 2.78 2.57 -14.06
C ALA A 197 2.76 4.11 -13.97
N ILE A 198 3.63 4.71 -13.14
CA ILE A 198 3.54 6.15 -12.82
C ILE A 198 3.71 6.99 -14.08
N GLN A 199 4.80 6.79 -14.86
CA GLN A 199 5.08 7.62 -16.02
C GLN A 199 3.96 7.52 -17.06
N GLY A 200 3.58 6.30 -17.47
CA GLY A 200 2.52 6.11 -18.46
C GLY A 200 1.16 6.59 -18.03
N LEU A 201 0.88 6.51 -16.74
CA LEU A 201 -0.35 7.04 -16.20
C LEU A 201 -0.32 8.58 -16.20
N CYS A 202 0.77 9.19 -15.77
CA CYS A 202 0.93 10.63 -15.78
C CYS A 202 0.84 11.20 -17.19
N ASP A 203 1.54 10.59 -18.17
CA ASP A 203 1.46 10.99 -19.58
C ASP A 203 0.03 10.92 -20.12
N THR A 204 -0.71 9.84 -19.78
CA THR A 204 -2.09 9.66 -20.24
C THR A 204 -3.09 10.62 -19.60
N LEU A 205 -2.82 11.04 -18.35
CA LEU A 205 -3.66 11.94 -17.57
C LEU A 205 -3.20 13.40 -17.68
N GLU A 206 -2.17 13.70 -18.48
CA GLU A 206 -1.56 15.03 -18.61
C GLU A 206 -1.08 15.58 -17.26
N LEU A 207 -0.49 14.71 -16.42
CA LEU A 207 0.07 15.03 -15.12
C LEU A 207 1.60 15.07 -15.20
N ASP A 208 2.19 15.97 -14.42
CA ASP A 208 3.64 16.04 -14.26
C ASP A 208 4.11 15.09 -13.14
N ALA A 209 4.74 13.96 -13.50
CA ALA A 209 5.27 13.00 -12.54
C ALA A 209 6.39 13.61 -11.67
N ASP A 210 7.17 14.56 -12.21
CA ASP A 210 8.26 15.21 -11.50
C ASP A 210 7.79 16.05 -10.32
N LYS A 211 6.52 16.39 -10.28
CA LYS A 211 5.91 17.02 -9.11
C LYS A 211 6.04 16.18 -7.84
N TRP A 212 6.00 14.85 -7.95
CA TRP A 212 5.97 13.93 -6.80
C TRP A 212 7.18 13.01 -6.69
N PHE A 213 7.82 12.69 -7.81
CA PHE A 213 8.92 11.73 -7.87
C PHE A 213 10.10 12.31 -8.67
N ASP A 214 11.28 11.82 -8.41
CA ASP A 214 12.44 12.11 -9.22
C ASP A 214 12.48 11.21 -10.46
N HIS A 215 12.53 11.80 -11.65
CA HIS A 215 12.47 11.09 -12.92
C HIS A 215 13.61 10.06 -13.06
N THR A 216 14.83 10.42 -12.66
CA THR A 216 15.99 9.52 -12.73
C THR A 216 15.78 8.31 -11.85
N THR A 217 15.26 8.52 -10.63
CA THR A 217 14.93 7.46 -9.68
C THR A 217 13.84 6.54 -10.24
N LEU A 218 12.78 7.07 -10.84
CA LEU A 218 11.72 6.28 -11.45
C LEU A 218 12.25 5.43 -12.61
N THR A 219 13.02 6.04 -13.52
CA THR A 219 13.59 5.37 -14.69
C THR A 219 14.51 4.21 -14.27
N GLN A 220 15.46 4.46 -13.36
CA GLN A 220 16.37 3.40 -12.90
C GLN A 220 15.65 2.27 -12.20
N ARG A 221 14.62 2.58 -11.41
CA ARG A 221 13.81 1.56 -10.73
C ARG A 221 13.02 0.74 -11.73
N ASN A 222 12.44 1.33 -12.76
CA ASN A 222 11.72 0.63 -13.80
C ASN A 222 12.63 -0.33 -14.58
N ILE A 223 13.85 0.09 -14.93
CA ILE A 223 14.85 -0.79 -15.56
C ILE A 223 15.16 -1.99 -14.66
N ASN A 224 15.45 -1.77 -13.38
CA ASN A 224 15.78 -2.82 -12.42
C ASN A 224 14.61 -3.79 -12.21
N LEU A 225 13.38 -3.30 -12.35
CA LEU A 225 12.18 -4.09 -12.17
C LEU A 225 11.89 -4.96 -13.39
N CYS A 226 12.02 -4.42 -14.61
CA CYS A 226 11.88 -5.20 -15.82
C CYS A 226 12.84 -6.39 -15.85
N ALA A 227 14.05 -6.23 -15.30
CA ALA A 227 15.01 -7.31 -15.15
C ALA A 227 14.58 -8.45 -14.19
N LYS A 228 13.59 -8.22 -13.33
CA LYS A 228 13.02 -9.25 -12.42
C LYS A 228 11.87 -10.04 -13.05
N ILE A 229 11.30 -9.56 -14.14
CA ILE A 229 10.21 -10.25 -14.85
C ILE A 229 10.86 -11.22 -15.84
N PRO A 230 10.56 -12.52 -15.82
CA PRO A 230 11.12 -13.49 -16.74
C PRO A 230 10.86 -13.10 -18.22
N GLU A 231 11.87 -13.28 -19.09
CA GLU A 231 11.80 -12.92 -20.51
C GLU A 231 10.70 -13.69 -21.28
N ASP A 232 10.38 -14.91 -20.83
CA ASP A 232 9.35 -15.76 -21.40
C ASP A 232 7.93 -15.38 -20.96
N TYR A 233 7.80 -14.45 -20.02
CA TYR A 233 6.49 -13.97 -19.56
C TYR A 233 5.92 -12.95 -20.54
N SER A 234 5.04 -13.40 -21.40
CA SER A 234 4.46 -12.56 -22.44
C SER A 234 3.59 -11.43 -21.86
N LYS A 235 3.58 -10.27 -22.52
CA LYS A 235 2.70 -9.14 -22.20
C LYS A 235 1.23 -9.54 -22.08
N SER A 236 0.79 -10.47 -22.94
CA SER A 236 -0.58 -10.99 -22.92
C SER A 236 -0.89 -11.75 -21.63
N ASN A 237 0.08 -12.47 -21.07
CA ASN A 237 -0.09 -13.19 -19.82
C ASN A 237 -0.22 -12.21 -18.63
N LEU A 238 0.66 -11.19 -18.57
CA LEU A 238 0.59 -10.18 -17.50
C LEU A 238 -0.73 -9.39 -17.59
N LEU A 239 -1.11 -8.97 -18.79
CA LEU A 239 -2.39 -8.30 -19.01
C LEU A 239 -3.58 -9.18 -18.60
N THR A 240 -3.54 -10.46 -18.94
CA THR A 240 -4.59 -11.42 -18.56
C THR A 240 -4.70 -11.55 -17.05
N GLU A 241 -3.56 -11.65 -16.35
CA GLU A 241 -3.55 -11.71 -14.89
C GLU A 241 -4.06 -10.41 -14.25
N MET A 242 -3.66 -9.25 -14.77
CA MET A 242 -4.14 -7.94 -14.32
C MET A 242 -5.65 -7.77 -14.51
N LEU A 243 -6.18 -8.20 -15.66
CA LEU A 243 -7.61 -8.07 -15.99
C LEU A 243 -8.53 -8.99 -15.16
N LYS A 244 -7.99 -9.97 -14.46
CA LYS A 244 -8.76 -10.76 -13.46
C LYS A 244 -9.28 -9.92 -12.31
N TYR A 245 -8.66 -8.75 -12.05
CA TYR A 245 -9.10 -7.86 -10.99
C TYR A 245 -10.15 -6.87 -11.49
N ASP A 246 -11.41 -7.07 -11.10
CA ASP A 246 -12.55 -6.20 -11.49
C ASP A 246 -12.36 -4.72 -11.11
N LYS A 247 -11.49 -4.43 -10.17
CA LYS A 247 -11.15 -3.07 -9.71
C LYS A 247 -10.71 -2.13 -10.84
N ILE A 248 -10.02 -2.65 -11.87
CA ILE A 248 -9.55 -1.86 -13.02
C ILE A 248 -10.72 -1.22 -13.77
N LYS A 249 -11.88 -1.87 -13.81
CA LYS A 249 -13.09 -1.36 -14.48
C LYS A 249 -13.67 -0.10 -13.84
N ASP A 250 -13.39 0.11 -12.56
CA ASP A 250 -13.86 1.28 -11.81
C ASP A 250 -13.03 2.54 -12.05
N PHE A 251 -11.87 2.42 -12.69
CA PHE A 251 -11.10 3.58 -13.14
C PHE A 251 -11.70 4.18 -14.41
N LYS A 252 -11.79 5.52 -14.50
CA LYS A 252 -12.53 6.21 -15.57
C LYS A 252 -12.02 5.94 -16.98
N LEU A 253 -10.73 5.68 -17.14
CA LEU A 253 -10.07 5.42 -18.44
C LEU A 253 -9.42 4.02 -18.51
N GLY A 254 -9.85 3.09 -17.66
CA GLY A 254 -9.15 1.84 -17.34
C GLY A 254 -8.58 1.08 -18.53
N HIS A 255 -9.37 0.83 -19.59
CA HIS A 255 -8.89 0.06 -20.74
C HIS A 255 -7.87 0.81 -21.62
N LYS A 256 -8.00 2.14 -21.77
CA LYS A 256 -7.05 2.95 -22.57
C LYS A 256 -5.70 3.05 -21.88
N ILE A 257 -5.72 3.25 -20.55
CA ILE A 257 -4.51 3.39 -19.75
C ILE A 257 -3.79 2.06 -19.58
N THR A 258 -4.52 0.95 -19.44
CA THR A 258 -3.91 -0.37 -19.31
C THR A 258 -3.02 -0.70 -20.50
N GLY A 259 -3.45 -0.37 -21.73
CA GLY A 259 -2.64 -0.51 -22.94
C GLY A 259 -1.37 0.36 -22.92
N ALA A 260 -1.48 1.65 -22.59
CA ALA A 260 -0.35 2.59 -22.51
C ALA A 260 0.67 2.17 -21.45
N VAL A 261 0.21 1.84 -20.23
CA VAL A 261 1.06 1.37 -19.14
C VAL A 261 1.80 0.09 -19.52
N ILE A 262 1.12 -0.89 -20.13
CA ILE A 262 1.73 -2.14 -20.56
C ILE A 262 2.74 -1.91 -21.69
N SER A 263 2.46 -1.02 -22.62
CA SER A 263 3.41 -0.65 -23.69
C SER A 263 4.70 -0.08 -23.11
N GLN A 264 4.61 0.77 -22.10
CA GLN A 264 5.80 1.31 -21.41
C GLN A 264 6.56 0.25 -20.60
N LEU A 265 5.86 -0.66 -19.92
CA LEU A 265 6.47 -1.75 -19.17
C LEU A 265 7.37 -2.65 -20.02
N PHE A 266 7.09 -2.77 -21.29
CA PHE A 266 7.78 -3.68 -22.20
C PHE A 266 8.58 -2.95 -23.30
N GLY A 267 8.80 -1.64 -23.17
CA GLY A 267 9.70 -0.88 -24.06
C GLY A 267 9.21 -0.73 -25.50
N MET A 268 7.90 -0.64 -25.70
CA MET A 268 7.29 -0.38 -27.02
C MET A 268 6.71 1.01 -27.10
#